data_f41c1aa0d2fd9ea827c82a18885821c7
#
_entry.id   f41c1aa0d2fd9ea827c82a18885821c7
#
_cell.length_a   1.000
_cell.length_b   1.000
_cell.length_c   1.000
_cell.angle_alpha   90.00
_cell.angle_beta   90.00
_cell.angle_gamma   90.00
#
_symmetry.space_group_name_H-M   'P 1'
#
loop_
_entity.id
_entity.type
_entity.pdbx_description
1 polymer ?
#
loop_
_entity_poly.entity_id
_entity_poly.type
_entity_poly.pdbx_seq_one_letter_code
_entity_poly.pdbx_strand_id
1 'polypeptide(L)'
;MSRLTIEASTPLCLLQDAGRFGVRHLGVTQGGAADWCSMNWANWLLGNQLDLPAIEITLGGFAVVAQVDCLLALAGADLGAQIDGQALAPWRSFKLGQGQTLRFTQPLLGARAYLAAPGGFDAPQVLGSSATVVREELGGLDGMGLPLTKGATLSYRGAVLQVREVPLAHRPDLRLHTPLDLVLGAQIGQFSGQSLFDVFNSPWALDSRADRMGIRLLGTALQYQGRPMISEGIPLGAVQVPPDGQPIVLLNDRQTIGGYPRLGALTPLALARLAQCLPGAQVRLRPVVQDVAHREHVEYLQRFRIS
;
A
#
# COMPACT_ATOMS: atom_id res chain seq x y z
N MET A 1 -21.75 -14.73 -12.23
CA MET A 1 -21.30 -13.95 -11.06
C MET A 1 -20.52 -14.89 -10.18
N SER A 2 -19.22 -14.72 -10.12
CA SER A 2 -18.34 -15.55 -9.29
C SER A 2 -18.35 -15.06 -7.85
N ARG A 3 -18.19 -15.98 -6.89
CA ARG A 3 -18.27 -15.67 -5.46
C ARG A 3 -17.20 -16.41 -4.69
N LEU A 4 -16.60 -15.70 -3.72
CA LEU A 4 -15.73 -16.27 -2.71
C LEU A 4 -16.34 -16.00 -1.34
N THR A 5 -16.26 -16.96 -0.42
CA THR A 5 -16.67 -16.75 0.98
C THR A 5 -15.43 -16.60 1.83
N ILE A 6 -15.39 -15.58 2.67
CA ILE A 6 -14.28 -15.35 3.60
C ILE A 6 -14.38 -16.37 4.74
N GLU A 7 -13.39 -17.22 4.88
CA GLU A 7 -13.30 -18.23 5.95
C GLU A 7 -12.53 -17.71 7.17
N ALA A 8 -11.51 -16.88 6.94
CA ALA A 8 -10.74 -16.22 7.99
C ALA A 8 -10.33 -14.82 7.52
N SER A 9 -10.28 -13.87 8.44
CA SER A 9 -9.81 -12.52 8.19
C SER A 9 -9.25 -11.88 9.46
N THR A 10 -8.47 -10.82 9.29
CA THR A 10 -7.97 -9.96 10.36
C THR A 10 -8.44 -8.52 10.11
N PRO A 11 -8.40 -7.63 11.11
CA PRO A 11 -8.71 -6.21 10.91
C PRO A 11 -7.79 -5.49 9.90
N LEU A 12 -6.70 -6.16 9.49
CA LEU A 12 -5.72 -5.65 8.52
C LEU A 12 -6.00 -6.10 7.07
N CYS A 13 -7.11 -6.84 6.83
CA CYS A 13 -7.53 -7.25 5.49
C CYS A 13 -8.64 -6.32 5.00
N LEU A 14 -8.34 -5.55 3.96
CA LEU A 14 -9.17 -4.44 3.50
C LEU A 14 -9.42 -4.54 1.99
N LEU A 15 -10.57 -4.05 1.54
CA LEU A 15 -10.80 -3.78 0.13
C LEU A 15 -10.16 -2.43 -0.21
N GLN A 16 -9.30 -2.39 -1.22
CA GLN A 16 -8.59 -1.19 -1.65
C GLN A 16 -8.62 -1.05 -3.18
N ASP A 17 -8.71 0.20 -3.64
CA ASP A 17 -8.51 0.61 -5.03
C ASP A 17 -7.42 1.69 -5.10
N ALA A 18 -7.41 2.55 -6.12
CA ALA A 18 -6.44 3.65 -6.22
C ALA A 18 -6.66 4.76 -5.18
N GLY A 19 -7.82 4.79 -4.51
CA GLY A 19 -8.19 5.81 -3.52
C GLY A 19 -9.04 6.95 -4.08
N ARG A 20 -9.47 7.85 -3.20
CA ARG A 20 -10.35 9.00 -3.47
C ARG A 20 -9.54 10.19 -3.91
N PHE A 21 -9.71 10.62 -5.15
CA PHE A 21 -9.05 11.82 -5.69
C PHE A 21 -10.03 13.00 -5.75
N GLY A 22 -9.49 14.24 -5.62
CA GLY A 22 -10.27 15.45 -5.75
C GLY A 22 -11.13 15.85 -4.54
N VAL A 23 -11.16 15.06 -3.46
CA VAL A 23 -12.04 15.29 -2.29
C VAL A 23 -11.32 15.81 -1.03
N ARG A 24 -9.99 15.93 -1.08
CA ARG A 24 -9.22 16.33 0.11
C ARG A 24 -9.53 17.74 0.63
N HIS A 25 -9.98 18.64 -0.24
CA HIS A 25 -10.45 19.98 0.14
C HIS A 25 -11.72 19.95 1.00
N LEU A 26 -12.45 18.85 1.02
CA LEU A 26 -13.60 18.60 1.91
C LEU A 26 -13.18 18.02 3.27
N GLY A 27 -11.88 17.85 3.53
CA GLY A 27 -11.36 17.19 4.73
C GLY A 27 -11.36 15.66 4.65
N VAL A 28 -11.72 15.07 3.51
CA VAL A 28 -11.86 13.63 3.34
C VAL A 28 -10.53 12.97 2.98
N THR A 29 -10.21 11.89 3.66
CA THR A 29 -8.99 11.08 3.46
C THR A 29 -9.00 10.36 2.11
N GLN A 30 -7.82 10.25 1.50
CA GLN A 30 -7.64 9.61 0.20
C GLN A 30 -7.92 8.10 0.24
N GLY A 31 -7.36 7.37 1.22
CA GLY A 31 -7.37 5.90 1.20
C GLY A 31 -6.53 5.32 0.06
N GLY A 32 -6.89 4.13 -0.38
CA GLY A 32 -6.25 3.41 -1.49
C GLY A 32 -5.15 2.44 -1.05
N ALA A 33 -4.68 1.62 -1.98
CA ALA A 33 -3.65 0.62 -1.72
C ALA A 33 -2.36 1.23 -1.18
N ALA A 34 -1.84 0.67 -0.08
CA ALA A 34 -0.58 1.14 0.51
C ALA A 34 0.62 0.85 -0.41
N ASP A 35 0.65 -0.32 -1.05
CA ASP A 35 1.57 -0.65 -2.15
C ASP A 35 0.81 -0.68 -3.47
N TRP A 36 0.66 0.48 -4.08
CA TRP A 36 0.00 0.64 -5.37
C TRP A 36 0.69 -0.15 -6.50
N CYS A 37 2.00 -0.36 -6.41
CA CYS A 37 2.75 -1.13 -7.41
C CYS A 37 2.26 -2.57 -7.47
N SER A 38 2.18 -3.23 -6.32
CA SER A 38 1.73 -4.62 -6.21
C SER A 38 0.24 -4.76 -6.57
N MET A 39 -0.62 -3.81 -6.15
CA MET A 39 -2.02 -3.82 -6.55
C MET A 39 -2.18 -3.70 -8.08
N ASN A 40 -1.44 -2.80 -8.70
CA ASN A 40 -1.48 -2.63 -10.15
C ASN A 40 -1.02 -3.90 -10.89
N TRP A 41 0.02 -4.59 -10.41
CA TRP A 41 0.44 -5.87 -10.99
C TRP A 41 -0.61 -6.97 -10.80
N ALA A 42 -1.31 -7.02 -9.66
CA ALA A 42 -2.40 -7.97 -9.47
C ALA A 42 -3.53 -7.74 -10.49
N ASN A 43 -3.91 -6.47 -10.73
CA ASN A 43 -4.89 -6.12 -11.75
C ASN A 43 -4.37 -6.38 -13.18
N TRP A 44 -3.12 -6.05 -13.49
CA TRP A 44 -2.50 -6.30 -14.79
C TRP A 44 -2.52 -7.79 -15.18
N LEU A 45 -2.28 -8.68 -14.23
CA LEU A 45 -2.30 -10.14 -14.45
C LEU A 45 -3.65 -10.65 -14.97
N LEU A 46 -4.73 -9.92 -14.73
CA LEU A 46 -6.08 -10.24 -15.17
C LEU A 46 -6.56 -9.40 -16.36
N GLY A 47 -5.69 -8.50 -16.87
CA GLY A 47 -6.10 -7.53 -17.90
C GLY A 47 -7.10 -6.49 -17.42
N ASN A 48 -7.19 -6.27 -16.12
CA ASN A 48 -8.03 -5.26 -15.50
C ASN A 48 -7.47 -3.83 -15.75
N GLN A 49 -8.32 -2.82 -15.60
CA GLN A 49 -7.83 -1.47 -15.31
C GLN A 49 -7.06 -1.51 -13.97
N LEU A 50 -5.95 -0.75 -13.88
CA LEU A 50 -5.01 -0.86 -12.77
C LEU A 50 -5.56 -0.38 -11.42
N ASP A 51 -6.59 0.45 -11.45
CA ASP A 51 -7.25 1.09 -10.32
C ASP A 51 -8.45 0.31 -9.76
N LEU A 52 -8.79 -0.85 -10.33
CA LEU A 52 -9.92 -1.65 -9.86
C LEU A 52 -9.71 -2.22 -8.45
N PRO A 53 -10.81 -2.41 -7.69
CA PRO A 53 -10.76 -2.91 -6.33
C PRO A 53 -10.12 -4.30 -6.21
N ALA A 54 -9.16 -4.41 -5.29
CA ALA A 54 -8.46 -5.62 -4.90
C ALA A 54 -8.45 -5.77 -3.37
N ILE A 55 -8.18 -6.95 -2.87
CA ILE A 55 -8.03 -7.17 -1.42
C ILE A 55 -6.58 -6.94 -1.04
N GLU A 56 -6.33 -5.97 -0.17
CA GLU A 56 -5.06 -5.77 0.52
C GLU A 56 -5.02 -6.68 1.76
N ILE A 57 -4.11 -7.65 1.76
CA ILE A 57 -3.90 -8.59 2.86
C ILE A 57 -2.58 -8.20 3.54
N THR A 58 -2.66 -7.75 4.79
CA THR A 58 -1.48 -7.33 5.55
C THR A 58 -1.13 -8.40 6.58
N LEU A 59 0.13 -8.87 6.55
CA LEU A 59 0.72 -9.85 7.49
C LEU A 59 0.08 -11.25 7.49
N GLY A 60 -0.84 -11.57 6.57
CA GLY A 60 -1.50 -12.87 6.49
C GLY A 60 -2.76 -13.01 7.36
N GLY A 61 -3.09 -14.25 7.75
CA GLY A 61 -4.31 -14.52 8.54
C GLY A 61 -5.61 -14.42 7.75
N PHE A 62 -5.56 -14.47 6.42
CA PHE A 62 -6.72 -14.38 5.52
C PHE A 62 -6.96 -15.71 4.81
N ALA A 63 -8.23 -16.08 4.63
CA ALA A 63 -8.60 -17.25 3.84
C ALA A 63 -9.95 -17.06 3.16
N VAL A 64 -10.06 -17.56 1.93
CA VAL A 64 -11.31 -17.58 1.15
C VAL A 64 -11.55 -18.94 0.54
N VAL A 65 -12.83 -19.32 0.40
CA VAL A 65 -13.29 -20.53 -0.28
C VAL A 65 -14.01 -20.14 -1.55
N ALA A 66 -13.68 -20.77 -2.67
CA ALA A 66 -14.35 -20.55 -3.94
C ALA A 66 -15.71 -21.26 -3.97
N GLN A 67 -16.76 -20.52 -4.32
CA GLN A 67 -18.10 -21.08 -4.48
C GLN A 67 -18.35 -21.66 -5.88
N VAL A 68 -17.53 -21.25 -6.84
CA VAL A 68 -17.48 -21.76 -8.22
C VAL A 68 -16.03 -21.72 -8.70
N ASP A 69 -15.71 -22.45 -9.77
CA ASP A 69 -14.39 -22.33 -10.40
C ASP A 69 -14.11 -20.89 -10.79
N CYS A 70 -12.94 -20.38 -10.42
CA CYS A 70 -12.57 -19.00 -10.67
C CYS A 70 -11.08 -18.85 -11.02
N LEU A 71 -10.74 -17.71 -11.62
CA LEU A 71 -9.38 -17.29 -11.87
C LEU A 71 -9.14 -16.01 -11.08
N LEU A 72 -8.07 -15.99 -10.30
CA LEU A 72 -7.67 -14.85 -9.46
C LEU A 72 -6.21 -14.50 -9.76
N ALA A 73 -5.74 -13.37 -9.27
CA ALA A 73 -4.35 -13.00 -9.34
C ALA A 73 -3.82 -12.57 -7.97
N LEU A 74 -2.55 -12.91 -7.72
CA LEU A 74 -1.83 -12.58 -6.50
C LEU A 74 -0.53 -11.88 -6.85
N ALA A 75 -0.31 -10.69 -6.27
CA ALA A 75 0.95 -9.95 -6.35
C ALA A 75 1.30 -9.32 -5.01
N GLY A 76 2.56 -8.85 -4.86
CA GLY A 76 3.07 -8.27 -3.63
C GLY A 76 3.83 -9.28 -2.77
N ALA A 77 3.67 -9.17 -1.46
CA ALA A 77 4.35 -9.99 -0.47
C ALA A 77 4.09 -11.50 -0.66
N ASP A 78 5.10 -12.29 -0.33
CA ASP A 78 4.91 -13.70 -0.04
C ASP A 78 4.46 -13.84 1.42
N LEU A 79 3.15 -14.09 1.61
CA LEU A 79 2.52 -14.30 2.90
C LEU A 79 2.24 -15.80 3.17
N GLY A 80 3.03 -16.70 2.56
CA GLY A 80 2.84 -18.14 2.68
C GLY A 80 1.49 -18.59 2.12
N ALA A 81 1.14 -18.10 0.93
CA ALA A 81 -0.13 -18.44 0.28
C ALA A 81 -0.18 -19.92 -0.10
N GLN A 82 -1.33 -20.56 0.12
CA GLN A 82 -1.57 -21.97 -0.17
C GLN A 82 -2.98 -22.19 -0.70
N ILE A 83 -3.13 -23.13 -1.65
CA ILE A 83 -4.42 -23.68 -2.08
C ILE A 83 -4.47 -25.13 -1.58
N ASP A 84 -5.39 -25.42 -0.63
CA ASP A 84 -5.56 -26.73 0.00
C ASP A 84 -4.23 -27.32 0.51
N GLY A 85 -3.36 -26.48 1.09
CA GLY A 85 -2.04 -26.86 1.62
C GLY A 85 -0.91 -26.88 0.58
N GLN A 86 -1.19 -26.71 -0.72
CA GLN A 86 -0.18 -26.58 -1.78
C GLN A 86 0.28 -25.13 -1.89
N ALA A 87 1.59 -24.88 -1.81
CA ALA A 87 2.17 -23.55 -1.87
C ALA A 87 1.85 -22.83 -3.20
N LEU A 88 1.44 -21.57 -3.09
CA LEU A 88 1.18 -20.66 -4.20
C LEU A 88 2.14 -19.47 -4.14
N ALA A 89 3.06 -19.36 -5.09
CA ALA A 89 3.92 -18.18 -5.19
C ALA A 89 3.15 -16.95 -5.70
N PRO A 90 3.44 -15.73 -5.20
CA PRO A 90 2.86 -14.49 -5.74
C PRO A 90 3.37 -14.18 -7.17
N TRP A 91 2.89 -13.06 -7.73
CA TRP A 91 3.22 -12.52 -9.05
C TRP A 91 2.67 -13.34 -10.22
N ARG A 92 1.49 -13.98 -10.01
CA ARG A 92 0.79 -14.74 -11.04
C ARG A 92 -0.72 -14.71 -10.88
N SER A 93 -1.44 -14.96 -11.97
CA SER A 93 -2.83 -15.41 -11.90
C SER A 93 -2.87 -16.93 -11.76
N PHE A 94 -3.94 -17.45 -11.18
CA PHE A 94 -4.10 -18.88 -10.88
C PHE A 94 -5.57 -19.27 -10.84
N LYS A 95 -5.81 -20.56 -11.09
CA LYS A 95 -7.15 -21.14 -10.96
C LYS A 95 -7.40 -21.55 -9.50
N LEU A 96 -8.60 -21.28 -9.03
CA LEU A 96 -9.12 -21.76 -7.75
C LEU A 96 -10.43 -22.50 -8.03
N GLY A 97 -10.43 -23.82 -7.84
CA GLY A 97 -11.59 -24.68 -8.11
C GLY A 97 -12.68 -24.50 -7.05
N GLN A 98 -13.92 -24.84 -7.43
CA GLN A 98 -15.05 -24.85 -6.50
C GLN A 98 -14.74 -25.69 -5.24
N GLY A 99 -14.98 -25.12 -4.07
CA GLY A 99 -14.71 -25.74 -2.77
C GLY A 99 -13.26 -25.63 -2.29
N GLN A 100 -12.32 -25.26 -3.15
CA GLN A 100 -10.94 -25.07 -2.73
C GLN A 100 -10.77 -23.82 -1.84
N THR A 101 -9.83 -23.91 -0.90
CA THR A 101 -9.48 -22.84 0.03
C THR A 101 -8.13 -22.22 -0.36
N LEU A 102 -8.13 -20.91 -0.60
CA LEU A 102 -6.92 -20.09 -0.65
C LEU A 102 -6.68 -19.49 0.73
N ARG A 103 -5.50 -19.77 1.32
CA ARG A 103 -5.12 -19.33 2.67
C ARG A 103 -3.77 -18.60 2.64
N PHE A 104 -3.67 -17.52 3.42
CA PHE A 104 -2.46 -16.75 3.67
C PHE A 104 -2.07 -16.92 5.14
N THR A 105 -0.86 -17.39 5.40
CA THR A 105 -0.43 -17.75 6.76
C THR A 105 0.30 -16.63 7.48
N GLN A 106 1.53 -16.33 7.05
CA GLN A 106 2.41 -15.34 7.67
C GLN A 106 3.41 -14.77 6.67
N PRO A 107 4.02 -13.61 6.95
CA PRO A 107 5.03 -13.03 6.07
C PRO A 107 6.27 -13.93 5.94
N LEU A 108 6.62 -14.29 4.71
CA LEU A 108 7.90 -14.89 4.33
C LEU A 108 8.80 -13.85 3.65
N LEU A 109 8.20 -12.92 2.88
CA LEU A 109 8.88 -11.78 2.26
C LEU A 109 7.90 -10.64 2.01
N GLY A 110 8.16 -9.46 2.57
CA GLY A 110 7.26 -8.32 2.48
C GLY A 110 6.12 -8.38 3.50
N ALA A 111 5.23 -7.38 3.49
CA ALA A 111 4.17 -7.22 4.49
C ALA A 111 2.76 -7.27 3.89
N ARG A 112 2.58 -6.93 2.60
CA ARG A 112 1.27 -6.75 1.97
C ARG A 112 1.17 -7.51 0.65
N ALA A 113 0.17 -8.37 0.54
CA ALA A 113 -0.22 -9.05 -0.70
C ALA A 113 -1.55 -8.49 -1.22
N TYR A 114 -1.73 -8.53 -2.52
CA TYR A 114 -2.94 -8.07 -3.19
C TYR A 114 -3.57 -9.21 -3.97
N LEU A 115 -4.81 -9.55 -3.62
CA LEU A 115 -5.63 -10.52 -4.32
C LEU A 115 -6.62 -9.77 -5.21
N ALA A 116 -6.51 -9.94 -6.52
CA ALA A 116 -7.40 -9.35 -7.50
C ALA A 116 -8.32 -10.39 -8.14
N ALA A 117 -9.50 -9.95 -8.56
CA ALA A 117 -10.47 -10.72 -9.33
C ALA A 117 -10.73 -10.09 -10.71
N PRO A 118 -11.13 -10.85 -11.74
CA PRO A 118 -11.45 -10.30 -13.06
C PRO A 118 -12.56 -9.24 -12.99
N GLY A 119 -12.26 -8.03 -13.46
CA GLY A 119 -13.17 -6.88 -13.40
C GLY A 119 -13.22 -6.18 -12.03
N GLY A 120 -12.35 -6.57 -11.08
CA GLY A 120 -12.34 -6.09 -9.70
C GLY A 120 -13.43 -6.71 -8.82
N PHE A 121 -13.33 -6.59 -7.52
CA PHE A 121 -14.39 -7.00 -6.60
C PHE A 121 -15.54 -5.98 -6.59
N ASP A 122 -16.79 -6.46 -6.60
CA ASP A 122 -17.98 -5.62 -6.51
C ASP A 122 -18.04 -4.96 -5.12
N ALA A 123 -18.03 -3.63 -5.08
CA ALA A 123 -18.21 -2.84 -3.87
C ALA A 123 -18.80 -1.46 -4.21
N PRO A 124 -19.58 -0.85 -3.32
CA PRO A 124 -20.08 0.49 -3.53
C PRO A 124 -18.95 1.51 -3.57
N GLN A 125 -19.09 2.51 -4.41
CA GLN A 125 -18.19 3.66 -4.43
C GLN A 125 -18.72 4.77 -3.52
N VAL A 126 -17.87 5.24 -2.61
CA VAL A 126 -18.13 6.39 -1.77
C VAL A 126 -17.15 7.49 -2.17
N LEU A 127 -17.67 8.59 -2.68
CA LEU A 127 -16.89 9.70 -3.22
C LEU A 127 -15.89 9.26 -4.31
N GLY A 128 -16.34 8.38 -5.21
CA GLY A 128 -15.58 7.93 -6.37
C GLY A 128 -14.56 6.82 -6.10
N SER A 129 -14.57 6.17 -4.91
CA SER A 129 -13.65 5.08 -4.57
C SER A 129 -14.32 4.06 -3.65
N SER A 130 -13.94 2.79 -3.78
CA SER A 130 -14.31 1.71 -2.87
C SER A 130 -13.26 1.47 -1.77
N ALA A 131 -12.16 2.23 -1.75
CA ALA A 131 -11.10 2.06 -0.76
C ALA A 131 -11.62 2.19 0.66
N THR A 132 -11.32 1.19 1.50
CA THR A 132 -11.64 1.19 2.91
C THR A 132 -10.79 2.21 3.67
N VAL A 133 -11.43 3.13 4.38
CA VAL A 133 -10.81 4.00 5.37
C VAL A 133 -11.55 3.81 6.68
N VAL A 134 -11.03 2.93 7.53
CA VAL A 134 -11.71 2.49 8.76
C VAL A 134 -12.01 3.66 9.70
N ARG A 135 -11.07 4.59 9.84
CA ARG A 135 -11.20 5.73 10.75
C ARG A 135 -12.35 6.68 10.38
N GLU A 136 -12.62 6.83 9.09
CA GLU A 136 -13.64 7.75 8.58
C GLU A 136 -14.92 7.03 8.15
N GLU A 137 -14.99 5.71 8.38
CA GLU A 137 -16.14 4.86 8.04
C GLU A 137 -16.53 4.96 6.54
N LEU A 138 -15.51 4.97 5.66
CA LEU A 138 -15.70 5.17 4.22
C LEU A 138 -15.24 3.94 3.41
N GLY A 139 -16.01 3.59 2.40
CA GLY A 139 -15.68 2.54 1.43
C GLY A 139 -15.74 1.14 2.02
N GLY A 140 -14.96 0.21 1.46
CA GLY A 140 -15.02 -1.20 1.84
C GLY A 140 -16.14 -1.95 1.14
N LEU A 141 -16.36 -3.20 1.54
CA LEU A 141 -17.29 -4.11 0.89
C LEU A 141 -18.76 -3.65 0.97
N ASP A 142 -19.12 -2.92 2.00
CA ASP A 142 -20.46 -2.41 2.30
C ASP A 142 -20.59 -0.88 2.21
N GLY A 143 -19.49 -0.17 1.95
CA GLY A 143 -19.45 1.30 1.92
C GLY A 143 -19.27 1.96 3.30
N MET A 144 -19.21 1.18 4.38
CA MET A 144 -19.18 1.66 5.78
C MET A 144 -17.78 1.68 6.39
N GLY A 145 -16.73 1.47 5.58
CA GLY A 145 -15.35 1.52 6.04
C GLY A 145 -14.91 0.34 6.89
N LEU A 146 -15.65 -0.76 6.89
CA LEU A 146 -15.34 -1.91 7.72
C LEU A 146 -14.26 -2.80 7.10
N PRO A 147 -13.35 -3.40 7.92
CA PRO A 147 -12.49 -4.47 7.47
C PRO A 147 -13.28 -5.68 6.96
N LEU A 148 -12.65 -6.50 6.14
CA LEU A 148 -13.23 -7.75 5.68
C LEU A 148 -13.41 -8.72 6.86
N THR A 149 -14.58 -9.33 6.97
CA THR A 149 -14.93 -10.23 8.09
C THR A 149 -15.23 -11.64 7.61
N LYS A 150 -15.02 -12.63 8.49
CA LYS A 150 -15.40 -14.02 8.27
C LYS A 150 -16.90 -14.11 7.94
N GLY A 151 -17.25 -14.93 6.96
CA GLY A 151 -18.62 -15.15 6.47
C GLY A 151 -19.07 -14.17 5.38
N ALA A 152 -18.35 -13.05 5.19
CA ALA A 152 -18.69 -12.13 4.11
C ALA A 152 -18.44 -12.77 2.74
N THR A 153 -19.23 -12.36 1.75
CA THR A 153 -19.15 -12.82 0.38
C THR A 153 -18.48 -11.75 -0.50
N LEU A 154 -17.44 -12.14 -1.20
CA LEU A 154 -16.78 -11.34 -2.22
C LEU A 154 -17.34 -11.73 -3.58
N SER A 155 -17.88 -10.78 -4.31
CA SER A 155 -18.47 -10.98 -5.64
C SER A 155 -17.69 -10.24 -6.71
N TYR A 156 -17.69 -10.77 -7.94
CA TYR A 156 -17.14 -10.10 -9.11
C TYR A 156 -17.78 -10.65 -10.40
N ARG A 157 -17.64 -9.94 -11.53
CA ARG A 157 -18.39 -10.25 -12.76
C ARG A 157 -17.53 -10.56 -13.97
N GLY A 158 -16.24 -10.24 -13.91
CA GLY A 158 -15.35 -10.47 -15.03
C GLY A 158 -15.04 -11.95 -15.26
N ALA A 159 -14.55 -12.26 -16.43
CA ALA A 159 -14.01 -13.57 -16.79
C ALA A 159 -12.68 -13.40 -17.52
N VAL A 160 -11.69 -14.17 -17.15
CA VAL A 160 -10.39 -14.27 -17.83
C VAL A 160 -10.08 -15.75 -18.03
N LEU A 161 -9.57 -16.09 -19.21
CA LEU A 161 -9.34 -17.48 -19.57
C LEU A 161 -7.87 -17.92 -19.47
N GLN A 162 -6.95 -16.96 -19.34
CA GLN A 162 -5.51 -17.20 -19.48
C GLN A 162 -4.76 -16.90 -18.19
N VAL A 163 -3.99 -17.89 -17.74
CA VAL A 163 -3.05 -17.69 -16.62
C VAL A 163 -1.84 -16.89 -17.13
N ARG A 164 -1.45 -15.86 -16.37
CA ARG A 164 -0.31 -14.97 -16.66
C ARG A 164 0.63 -14.93 -15.46
N GLU A 165 1.86 -14.54 -15.72
CA GLU A 165 2.88 -14.33 -14.70
C GLU A 165 3.61 -13.00 -14.96
N VAL A 166 3.93 -12.24 -13.92
CA VAL A 166 4.74 -11.03 -14.04
C VAL A 166 6.18 -11.46 -14.35
N PRO A 167 6.79 -10.97 -15.46
CA PRO A 167 8.17 -11.28 -15.76
C PRO A 167 9.10 -10.90 -14.61
N LEU A 168 10.09 -11.73 -14.32
CA LEU A 168 10.99 -11.54 -13.16
C LEU A 168 11.65 -10.14 -13.15
N ALA A 169 12.05 -9.63 -14.32
CA ALA A 169 12.66 -8.31 -14.47
C ALA A 169 11.75 -7.14 -14.10
N HIS A 170 10.42 -7.36 -14.03
CA HIS A 170 9.44 -6.33 -13.69
C HIS A 170 8.92 -6.44 -12.25
N ARG A 171 9.24 -7.53 -11.54
CA ARG A 171 8.82 -7.70 -10.14
C ARG A 171 9.57 -6.72 -9.25
N PRO A 172 8.88 -5.93 -8.42
CA PRO A 172 9.55 -5.11 -7.41
C PRO A 172 10.40 -5.97 -6.47
N ASP A 173 11.59 -5.49 -6.14
CA ASP A 173 12.37 -6.10 -5.04
C ASP A 173 11.78 -5.60 -3.71
N LEU A 174 11.18 -6.52 -2.97
CA LEU A 174 10.58 -6.25 -1.66
C LEU A 174 11.62 -6.22 -0.52
N ARG A 175 12.89 -6.54 -0.82
CA ARG A 175 13.99 -6.40 0.12
C ARG A 175 14.47 -4.94 0.13
N LEU A 176 14.70 -4.39 1.30
CA LEU A 176 15.12 -2.99 1.46
C LEU A 176 16.63 -2.81 1.27
N HIS A 177 17.15 -3.19 0.12
CA HIS A 177 18.60 -3.04 -0.15
C HIS A 177 19.01 -1.62 -0.55
N THR A 178 18.06 -0.78 -0.98
CA THR A 178 18.33 0.58 -1.43
C THR A 178 17.57 1.60 -0.59
N PRO A 179 18.11 2.82 -0.39
CA PRO A 179 17.43 3.88 0.33
C PRO A 179 16.05 4.22 -0.26
N LEU A 180 15.21 4.83 0.56
CA LEU A 180 13.92 5.39 0.16
C LEU A 180 14.12 6.82 -0.31
N ASP A 181 13.68 7.11 -1.52
CA ASP A 181 13.88 8.41 -2.15
C ASP A 181 12.89 9.45 -1.60
N LEU A 182 13.46 10.58 -1.18
CA LEU A 182 12.76 11.73 -0.60
C LEU A 182 12.98 12.97 -1.48
N VAL A 183 11.91 13.55 -1.97
CA VAL A 183 11.92 14.90 -2.57
C VAL A 183 11.89 15.91 -1.44
N LEU A 184 12.90 16.80 -1.39
CA LEU A 184 13.05 17.78 -0.30
C LEU A 184 11.91 18.80 -0.29
N GLY A 185 11.44 19.15 0.92
CA GLY A 185 10.37 20.12 1.14
C GLY A 185 10.88 21.54 1.42
N ALA A 186 9.97 22.50 1.42
CA ALA A 186 10.28 23.92 1.63
C ALA A 186 10.89 24.24 3.01
N GLN A 187 10.61 23.40 4.02
CA GLN A 187 11.10 23.60 5.39
C GLN A 187 12.49 22.98 5.65
N ILE A 188 13.07 22.30 4.66
CA ILE A 188 14.32 21.54 4.85
C ILE A 188 15.47 22.39 5.40
N GLY A 189 15.62 23.63 4.95
CA GLY A 189 16.65 24.56 5.39
C GLY A 189 16.47 25.10 6.82
N GLN A 190 15.39 24.74 7.49
CA GLN A 190 15.12 25.13 8.89
C GLN A 190 15.46 24.04 9.91
N PHE A 191 15.97 22.89 9.44
CA PHE A 191 16.56 21.87 10.31
C PHE A 191 18.05 22.16 10.53
N SER A 192 18.59 21.78 11.70
CA SER A 192 20.02 21.94 11.98
C SER A 192 20.87 21.14 10.96
N GLY A 193 22.09 21.62 10.67
CA GLY A 193 23.02 20.91 9.78
C GLY A 193 23.32 19.48 10.25
N GLN A 194 23.42 19.26 11.56
CA GLN A 194 23.58 17.92 12.14
C GLN A 194 22.35 17.04 11.85
N SER A 195 21.15 17.58 12.01
CA SER A 195 19.91 16.83 11.69
C SER A 195 19.83 16.46 10.22
N LEU A 196 20.23 17.35 9.30
CA LEU A 196 20.30 17.05 7.87
C LEU A 196 21.33 15.98 7.54
N PHE A 197 22.47 15.99 8.22
CA PHE A 197 23.44 14.92 8.09
C PHE A 197 22.86 13.58 8.59
N ASP A 198 22.29 13.57 9.79
CA ASP A 198 21.77 12.36 10.42
C ASP A 198 20.62 11.73 9.62
N VAL A 199 19.69 12.55 9.08
CA VAL A 199 18.52 12.04 8.36
C VAL A 199 18.89 11.23 7.11
N PHE A 200 20.00 11.59 6.43
CA PHE A 200 20.43 10.93 5.20
C PHE A 200 21.57 9.93 5.37
N ASN A 201 22.29 9.95 6.51
CA ASN A 201 23.44 9.09 6.73
C ASN A 201 23.22 8.01 7.79
N SER A 202 22.11 8.10 8.57
CA SER A 202 21.81 7.13 9.61
C SER A 202 20.67 6.18 9.19
N PRO A 203 20.62 4.95 9.72
CA PRO A 203 19.48 4.09 9.57
C PRO A 203 18.33 4.54 10.49
N TRP A 204 17.09 4.31 10.05
CA TRP A 204 15.88 4.58 10.79
C TRP A 204 15.12 3.28 11.02
N ALA A 205 14.77 2.95 12.26
CA ALA A 205 13.95 1.79 12.56
C ALA A 205 12.45 2.14 12.47
N LEU A 206 11.64 1.25 11.87
CA LEU A 206 10.19 1.43 11.80
C LEU A 206 9.57 1.09 13.15
N ASP A 207 8.78 2.02 13.71
CA ASP A 207 8.00 1.77 14.94
C ASP A 207 6.96 0.67 14.69
N SER A 208 6.80 -0.22 15.66
CA SER A 208 5.80 -1.31 15.60
C SER A 208 4.36 -0.83 15.61
N ARG A 209 4.10 0.42 15.98
CA ARG A 209 2.78 1.07 16.00
C ARG A 209 2.41 1.69 14.65
N ALA A 210 3.05 1.25 13.56
CA ALA A 210 2.74 1.69 12.21
C ALA A 210 1.30 1.29 11.83
N ASP A 211 0.58 2.22 11.23
CA ASP A 211 -0.76 2.01 10.68
C ASP A 211 -0.89 2.62 9.27
N ARG A 212 -2.10 2.69 8.74
CA ARG A 212 -2.36 3.28 7.43
C ARG A 212 -2.35 4.82 7.42
N MET A 213 -2.30 5.46 8.58
CA MET A 213 -2.10 6.92 8.70
C MET A 213 -0.65 7.32 8.55
N GLY A 214 0.27 6.53 9.15
CA GLY A 214 1.69 6.84 9.08
C GLY A 214 2.59 5.83 9.78
N ILE A 215 3.85 5.92 9.43
CA ILE A 215 4.93 5.11 10.00
C ILE A 215 5.93 6.04 10.66
N ARG A 216 6.12 5.90 11.97
CA ARG A 216 7.14 6.62 12.71
C ARG A 216 8.50 5.96 12.48
N LEU A 217 9.49 6.79 12.23
CA LEU A 217 10.89 6.38 12.08
C LEU A 217 11.63 6.72 13.37
N LEU A 218 12.25 5.71 13.99
CA LEU A 218 12.98 5.84 15.25
C LEU A 218 14.49 5.91 14.98
N GLY A 219 15.12 6.95 15.51
CA GLY A 219 16.55 7.20 15.34
C GLY A 219 17.01 8.41 16.13
N THR A 220 18.06 9.08 15.67
CA THR A 220 18.55 10.33 16.28
C THR A 220 17.47 11.41 16.15
N ALA A 221 17.13 12.08 17.26
CA ALA A 221 16.11 13.15 17.26
C ALA A 221 16.56 14.34 16.41
N LEU A 222 15.73 14.74 15.45
CA LEU A 222 15.99 15.86 14.56
C LEU A 222 15.58 17.18 15.22
N GLN A 223 16.38 18.22 15.00
CA GLN A 223 16.16 19.55 15.56
C GLN A 223 15.66 20.51 14.48
N TYR A 224 14.43 20.96 14.64
CA TYR A 224 13.85 22.03 13.85
C TYR A 224 14.08 23.39 14.53
N GLN A 225 14.58 24.36 13.77
CA GLN A 225 14.96 25.69 14.28
C GLN A 225 14.05 26.81 13.72
N GLY A 226 13.03 26.43 12.95
CA GLY A 226 12.09 27.36 12.35
C GLY A 226 11.02 27.85 13.32
N ARG A 227 10.16 28.73 12.82
CA ARG A 227 8.99 29.23 13.55
C ARG A 227 7.89 28.15 13.61
N PRO A 228 6.98 28.21 14.59
CA PRO A 228 5.77 27.38 14.57
C PRO A 228 5.03 27.52 13.23
N MET A 229 4.56 26.39 12.70
CA MET A 229 3.90 26.37 11.40
C MET A 229 2.39 26.51 11.53
N ILE A 230 1.78 27.23 10.60
CA ILE A 230 0.33 27.17 10.35
C ILE A 230 0.06 25.84 9.62
N SER A 231 -1.09 25.21 9.92
CA SER A 231 -1.47 23.97 9.26
C SER A 231 -1.62 24.17 7.75
N GLU A 232 -0.98 23.28 7.00
CA GLU A 232 -1.00 23.24 5.51
C GLU A 232 -1.50 21.89 5.02
N GLY A 233 -1.85 21.82 3.73
CA GLY A 233 -2.19 20.56 3.06
C GLY A 233 -1.04 19.56 3.09
N ILE A 234 -1.34 18.30 3.43
CA ILE A 234 -0.33 17.24 3.57
C ILE A 234 -0.35 16.33 2.34
N PRO A 235 0.71 16.28 1.51
CA PRO A 235 0.80 15.32 0.42
C PRO A 235 0.98 13.89 0.95
N LEU A 236 0.67 12.90 0.12
CA LEU A 236 1.02 11.51 0.38
C LEU A 236 2.55 11.39 0.45
N GLY A 237 3.03 10.62 1.44
CA GLY A 237 4.45 10.43 1.65
C GLY A 237 5.16 11.57 2.39
N ALA A 238 4.43 12.60 2.83
CA ALA A 238 5.02 13.67 3.63
C ALA A 238 5.75 13.11 4.85
N VAL A 239 6.98 13.57 5.07
CA VAL A 239 7.81 13.20 6.21
C VAL A 239 7.79 14.35 7.19
N GLN A 240 6.89 14.28 8.15
CA GLN A 240 6.72 15.28 9.22
C GLN A 240 7.65 14.98 10.41
N VAL A 241 8.12 16.04 11.06
CA VAL A 241 8.95 15.93 12.27
C VAL A 241 8.23 16.62 13.42
N PRO A 242 7.55 15.86 14.31
CA PRO A 242 6.95 16.39 15.54
C PRO A 242 8.02 16.92 16.52
N PRO A 243 7.60 17.58 17.63
CA PRO A 243 8.52 18.18 18.60
C PRO A 243 9.52 17.19 19.25
N ASP A 244 9.24 15.90 19.27
CA ASP A 244 10.16 14.86 19.77
C ASP A 244 11.30 14.51 18.79
N GLY A 245 11.30 15.13 17.60
CA GLY A 245 12.34 14.95 16.60
C GLY A 245 12.31 13.62 15.85
N GLN A 246 11.28 12.76 16.04
CA GLN A 246 11.17 11.47 15.34
C GLN A 246 10.32 11.61 14.09
N PRO A 247 10.87 11.41 12.87
CA PRO A 247 10.10 11.58 11.64
C PRO A 247 8.90 10.63 11.54
N ILE A 248 7.80 11.10 10.96
CA ILE A 248 6.62 10.30 10.63
C ILE A 248 6.37 10.40 9.13
N VAL A 249 6.41 9.27 8.43
CA VAL A 249 6.02 9.17 7.03
C VAL A 249 4.51 9.00 6.97
N LEU A 250 3.79 9.96 6.37
CA LEU A 250 2.34 9.96 6.29
C LEU A 250 1.85 9.17 5.08
N LEU A 251 0.91 8.25 5.32
CA LEU A 251 0.44 7.25 4.35
C LEU A 251 -0.97 7.57 3.81
N ASN A 252 -1.62 6.54 3.27
CA ASN A 252 -2.86 6.68 2.51
C ASN A 252 -4.04 7.23 3.33
N ASP A 253 -4.14 6.86 4.62
CA ASP A 253 -5.23 7.28 5.50
C ASP A 253 -4.86 8.49 6.38
N ARG A 254 -3.80 9.24 5.98
CA ARG A 254 -3.34 10.47 6.66
C ARG A 254 -4.40 11.56 6.67
N GLN A 255 -4.34 12.43 7.67
CA GLN A 255 -5.12 13.65 7.73
C GLN A 255 -4.86 14.57 6.51
N THR A 256 -5.80 15.44 6.21
CA THR A 256 -5.72 16.35 5.04
C THR A 256 -4.83 17.55 5.27
N ILE A 257 -4.73 18.04 6.50
CA ILE A 257 -3.91 19.18 6.92
C ILE A 257 -3.09 18.83 8.17
N GLY A 258 -2.00 19.56 8.40
CA GLY A 258 -1.17 19.44 9.61
C GLY A 258 -0.12 20.54 9.69
N GLY A 259 0.36 20.81 10.90
CA GLY A 259 1.24 21.92 11.25
C GLY A 259 2.64 21.51 11.70
N TYR A 260 3.05 20.27 11.52
CA TYR A 260 4.45 19.89 11.80
C TYR A 260 5.35 20.17 10.61
N PRO A 261 6.60 20.62 10.84
CA PRO A 261 7.58 20.84 9.79
C PRO A 261 7.86 19.53 9.01
N ARG A 262 8.16 19.69 7.73
CA ARG A 262 8.38 18.57 6.83
C ARG A 262 9.79 18.58 6.27
N LEU A 263 10.46 17.42 6.29
CA LEU A 263 11.70 17.20 5.54
C LEU A 263 11.43 17.22 4.02
N GLY A 264 10.26 16.74 3.62
CA GLY A 264 9.84 16.59 2.23
C GLY A 264 8.75 15.56 2.09
N ALA A 265 8.75 14.84 0.96
CA ALA A 265 7.85 13.72 0.73
C ALA A 265 8.58 12.56 0.03
N LEU A 266 8.32 11.32 0.47
CA LEU A 266 8.80 10.13 -0.22
C LEU A 266 8.18 10.06 -1.62
N THR A 267 8.95 9.56 -2.59
CA THR A 267 8.43 9.30 -3.93
C THR A 267 7.36 8.19 -3.88
N PRO A 268 6.44 8.12 -4.86
CA PRO A 268 5.45 7.05 -4.90
C PRO A 268 6.04 5.64 -4.89
N LEU A 269 7.19 5.43 -5.54
CA LEU A 269 7.90 4.14 -5.53
C LEU A 269 8.52 3.84 -4.17
N ALA A 270 9.09 4.84 -3.49
CA ALA A 270 9.61 4.69 -2.15
C ALA A 270 8.51 4.36 -1.14
N LEU A 271 7.31 4.94 -1.29
CA LEU A 271 6.15 4.61 -0.46
C LEU A 271 5.67 3.18 -0.65
N ALA A 272 5.56 2.71 -1.89
CA ALA A 272 5.19 1.32 -2.18
C ALA A 272 6.18 0.33 -1.52
N ARG A 273 7.48 0.66 -1.55
CA ARG A 273 8.51 -0.14 -0.88
C ARG A 273 8.42 -0.06 0.64
N LEU A 274 8.19 1.13 1.20
CA LEU A 274 7.98 1.32 2.64
C LEU A 274 6.77 0.52 3.13
N ALA A 275 5.70 0.46 2.34
CA ALA A 275 4.51 -0.33 2.65
C ALA A 275 4.77 -1.84 2.75
N GLN A 276 5.89 -2.34 2.20
CA GLN A 276 6.29 -3.74 2.29
C GLN A 276 7.21 -4.05 3.48
N CYS A 277 7.59 -3.02 4.26
CA CYS A 277 8.44 -3.21 5.41
C CYS A 277 7.68 -3.83 6.59
N LEU A 278 8.33 -4.74 7.28
CA LEU A 278 7.84 -5.27 8.56
C LEU A 278 8.20 -4.32 9.72
N PRO A 279 7.46 -4.34 10.83
CA PRO A 279 7.83 -3.62 12.04
C PRO A 279 9.27 -3.92 12.47
N GLY A 280 10.01 -2.90 12.90
CA GLY A 280 11.41 -3.00 13.29
C GLY A 280 12.42 -3.06 12.15
N ALA A 281 11.97 -3.13 10.89
CA ALA A 281 12.86 -3.03 9.75
C ALA A 281 13.60 -1.69 9.75
N GLN A 282 14.84 -1.70 9.24
CA GLN A 282 15.64 -0.48 9.11
C GLN A 282 15.58 0.04 7.67
N VAL A 283 15.39 1.35 7.54
CA VAL A 283 15.40 2.08 6.27
C VAL A 283 16.44 3.19 6.29
N ARG A 284 16.88 3.60 5.12
CA ARG A 284 17.67 4.82 4.90
C ARG A 284 16.92 5.73 3.95
N LEU A 285 17.09 7.02 4.11
CA LEU A 285 16.53 8.03 3.22
C LEU A 285 17.61 8.55 2.28
N ARG A 286 17.22 8.88 1.04
CA ARG A 286 18.12 9.50 0.05
C ARG A 286 17.42 10.72 -0.56
N PRO A 287 18.05 11.90 -0.55
CA PRO A 287 17.46 13.07 -1.20
C PRO A 287 17.52 12.91 -2.73
N VAL A 288 16.43 13.23 -3.40
CA VAL A 288 16.33 13.26 -4.87
C VAL A 288 15.64 14.54 -5.33
N VAL A 289 15.98 14.99 -6.53
CA VAL A 289 15.28 16.13 -7.15
C VAL A 289 13.98 15.66 -7.80
N GLN A 290 13.01 16.57 -7.88
CA GLN A 290 11.66 16.27 -8.38
C GLN A 290 11.66 15.68 -9.79
N ASP A 291 12.52 16.15 -10.69
CA ASP A 291 12.58 15.67 -12.08
C ASP A 291 13.04 14.20 -12.16
N VAL A 292 13.96 13.80 -11.31
CA VAL A 292 14.41 12.39 -11.21
C VAL A 292 13.26 11.53 -10.70
N ALA A 293 12.60 11.95 -9.62
CA ALA A 293 11.46 11.23 -9.04
C ALA A 293 10.31 11.07 -10.05
N HIS A 294 10.01 12.14 -10.80
CA HIS A 294 8.98 12.12 -11.86
C HIS A 294 9.33 11.15 -12.97
N ARG A 295 10.55 11.23 -13.51
CA ARG A 295 11.02 10.35 -14.58
C ARG A 295 10.96 8.87 -14.15
N GLU A 296 11.48 8.51 -12.98
CA GLU A 296 11.42 7.14 -12.46
C GLU A 296 9.99 6.63 -12.31
N HIS A 297 9.07 7.49 -11.86
CA HIS A 297 7.66 7.14 -11.76
C HIS A 297 7.03 6.87 -13.13
N VAL A 298 7.27 7.73 -14.12
CA VAL A 298 6.77 7.55 -15.49
C VAL A 298 7.35 6.28 -16.13
N GLU A 299 8.66 6.05 -15.99
CA GLU A 299 9.31 4.82 -16.47
C GLU A 299 8.72 3.56 -15.82
N TYR A 300 8.41 3.62 -14.51
CA TYR A 300 7.76 2.49 -13.85
C TYR A 300 6.36 2.23 -14.40
N LEU A 301 5.56 3.27 -14.65
CA LEU A 301 4.22 3.12 -15.23
C LEU A 301 4.24 2.50 -16.64
N GLN A 302 5.32 2.70 -17.40
CA GLN A 302 5.48 2.08 -18.73
C GLN A 302 5.60 0.56 -18.64
N ARG A 303 6.01 -0.01 -17.49
CA ARG A 303 6.11 -1.47 -17.30
C ARG A 303 4.76 -2.17 -17.42
N PHE A 304 3.65 -1.50 -17.14
CA PHE A 304 2.31 -2.07 -17.29
C PHE A 304 1.82 -2.11 -18.75
N ARG A 305 2.58 -1.55 -19.70
CA ARG A 305 2.25 -1.58 -21.13
C ARG A 305 2.80 -2.80 -21.88
N ILE A 306 3.49 -3.70 -21.17
CA ILE A 306 3.93 -4.97 -21.76
C ILE A 306 2.71 -5.84 -22.05
N SER A 307 2.66 -6.42 -23.26
CA SER A 307 1.59 -7.31 -23.74
C SER A 307 1.80 -8.75 -23.26
#